data_8488403c4ab2bb8a87645d621a653625
#
_entry.id   8488403c4ab2bb8a87645d621a653625
#
_cell.length_a   1.000
_cell.length_b   1.000
_cell.length_c   1.000
_cell.angle_alpha   90.00
_cell.angle_beta   90.00
_cell.angle_gamma   90.00
#
_symmetry.space_group_name_H-M   'P 1'
#
loop_
_entity.id
_entity.type
_entity.pdbx_description
1 polymer ?
#
loop_
_entity_poly.entity_id
_entity_poly.type
_entity_poly.pdbx_seq_one_letter_code
_entity_poly.pdbx_strand_id
1 'polypeptide(L)'
;PYRRQRQMCIRDSHNTDESDLSARHVSELLYVSEASLSRFAKKCGYTGYREFVYRYQEGLNATLPGTDDHIKQVLNTYQELLNKSYSLADRAQIDRICHILTSKRRVYVYGLGSSGLSAQEMKLRFMLAGVDIEAITDIHIMKMNAVLLNESCAAIGITVSGQTPEVLRALGAAKEK
;
A
#
# COMPACT_ATOMS: atom_id res chain seq x y z
N PRO A 1 -13.19 11.85 14.47
CA PRO A 1 -13.13 10.79 13.44
C PRO A 1 -11.71 10.26 13.21
N TYR A 2 -10.72 11.10 13.02
CA TYR A 2 -9.32 10.72 12.75
C TYR A 2 -8.67 9.83 13.83
N ARG A 3 -8.91 10.04 15.10
CA ARG A 3 -8.35 9.21 16.18
C ARG A 3 -8.87 7.77 16.15
N ARG A 4 -10.13 7.55 15.77
CA ARG A 4 -10.73 6.21 15.68
C ARG A 4 -10.19 5.40 14.49
N GLN A 5 -10.04 6.03 13.33
CA GLN A 5 -9.43 5.40 12.15
C GLN A 5 -7.97 5.03 12.40
N ARG A 6 -7.20 5.90 13.06
CA ARG A 6 -5.80 5.62 13.40
C ARG A 6 -5.64 4.44 14.36
N GLN A 7 -6.53 4.30 15.34
CA GLN A 7 -6.52 3.16 16.27
C GLN A 7 -6.90 1.84 15.57
N MET A 8 -7.79 1.89 14.59
CA MET A 8 -8.16 0.73 13.78
C MET A 8 -7.02 0.30 12.84
N CYS A 9 -6.40 1.23 12.10
CA CYS A 9 -5.28 0.95 11.20
C CYS A 9 -4.01 0.44 11.92
N ILE A 10 -3.66 1.00 13.09
CA ILE A 10 -2.50 0.55 13.88
C ILE A 10 -2.72 -0.89 14.36
N ARG A 11 -3.94 -1.25 14.70
CA ARG A 11 -4.29 -2.59 15.15
C ARG A 11 -4.22 -3.62 14.04
N ASP A 12 -4.66 -3.27 12.83
CA ASP A 12 -4.60 -4.17 11.65
C ASP A 12 -3.15 -4.43 11.22
N SER A 13 -2.26 -3.44 11.34
CA SER A 13 -0.85 -3.59 10.99
C SER A 13 -0.04 -4.45 11.98
N HIS A 14 -0.48 -4.60 13.22
CA HIS A 14 0.21 -5.41 14.23
C HIS A 14 -0.35 -6.83 14.37
N ASN A 15 -1.40 -7.18 13.61
CA ASN A 15 -2.11 -8.45 13.77
C ASN A 15 -1.65 -9.56 12.79
N THR A 16 -0.51 -9.40 12.15
CA THR A 16 0.05 -10.40 11.21
C THR A 16 0.90 -11.49 11.89
N ASP A 17 1.29 -11.30 13.13
CA ASP A 17 1.89 -12.33 13.97
C ASP A 17 0.91 -12.73 15.07
N GLU A 18 1.02 -13.92 15.66
CA GLU A 18 0.27 -14.45 16.82
C GLU A 18 0.36 -13.50 18.03
N SER A 19 0.05 -12.23 17.83
CA SER A 19 0.18 -11.18 18.82
C SER A 19 -0.87 -11.38 19.91
N ASP A 20 -0.43 -11.30 21.14
CA ASP A 20 -1.29 -11.31 22.31
C ASP A 20 -2.31 -10.14 22.23
N LEU A 21 -3.57 -10.46 21.91
CA LEU A 21 -4.68 -9.52 21.87
C LEU A 21 -5.33 -9.30 23.26
N SER A 22 -4.65 -9.68 24.35
CA SER A 22 -5.15 -9.41 25.70
C SER A 22 -5.39 -7.92 25.93
N ALA A 23 -6.40 -7.60 26.76
CA ALA A 23 -6.73 -6.21 27.08
C ALA A 23 -5.52 -5.46 27.66
N ARG A 24 -4.70 -6.14 28.44
CA ARG A 24 -3.50 -5.57 29.06
C ARG A 24 -2.47 -5.21 27.99
N HIS A 25 -2.08 -6.15 27.15
CA HIS A 25 -1.07 -5.93 26.09
C HIS A 25 -1.51 -4.83 25.12
N VAL A 26 -2.75 -4.88 24.64
CA VAL A 26 -3.28 -3.87 23.70
C VAL A 26 -3.45 -2.51 24.37
N SER A 27 -3.78 -2.44 25.67
CA SER A 27 -3.85 -1.17 26.39
C SER A 27 -2.48 -0.50 26.52
N GLU A 28 -1.44 -1.26 26.81
CA GLU A 28 -0.05 -0.79 26.86
C GLU A 28 0.43 -0.32 25.47
N LEU A 29 0.18 -1.12 24.43
CA LEU A 29 0.58 -0.80 23.04
C LEU A 29 -0.08 0.47 22.51
N LEU A 30 -1.36 0.70 22.83
CA LEU A 30 -2.14 1.85 22.36
C LEU A 30 -2.11 3.04 23.33
N TYR A 31 -1.41 2.93 24.46
CA TYR A 31 -1.39 3.96 25.52
C TYR A 31 -2.79 4.38 25.98
N VAL A 32 -3.67 3.41 26.17
CA VAL A 32 -5.04 3.60 26.65
C VAL A 32 -5.34 2.69 27.85
N SER A 33 -6.35 3.02 28.66
CA SER A 33 -6.76 2.11 29.73
C SER A 33 -7.58 0.92 29.20
N GLU A 34 -7.54 -0.23 29.89
CA GLU A 34 -8.39 -1.39 29.57
C GLU A 34 -9.89 -1.04 29.61
N ALA A 35 -10.27 -0.11 30.50
CA ALA A 35 -11.63 0.44 30.54
C ALA A 35 -12.00 1.19 29.25
N SER A 36 -11.04 1.81 28.58
CA SER A 36 -11.24 2.46 27.28
C SER A 36 -11.45 1.45 26.16
N LEU A 37 -10.73 0.32 26.19
CA LEU A 37 -10.93 -0.81 25.28
C LEU A 37 -12.32 -1.43 25.44
N SER A 38 -12.76 -1.63 26.70
CA SER A 38 -14.10 -2.15 27.00
C SER A 38 -15.21 -1.20 26.53
N ARG A 39 -15.04 0.11 26.73
CA ARG A 39 -15.97 1.12 26.22
C ARG A 39 -15.99 1.18 24.70
N PHE A 40 -14.85 1.01 24.05
CA PHE A 40 -14.76 0.91 22.61
C PHE A 40 -15.54 -0.30 22.09
N ALA A 41 -15.31 -1.49 22.65
CA ALA A 41 -16.00 -2.71 22.27
C ALA A 41 -17.54 -2.57 22.41
N LYS A 42 -18.01 -1.97 23.52
CA LYS A 42 -19.44 -1.69 23.73
C LYS A 42 -20.01 -0.72 22.67
N LYS A 43 -19.24 0.28 22.23
CA LYS A 43 -19.66 1.18 21.16
C LYS A 43 -19.69 0.49 19.77
N CYS A 44 -18.95 -0.60 19.61
CA CYS A 44 -18.99 -1.45 18.42
C CYS A 44 -20.10 -2.51 18.48
N GLY A 45 -20.95 -2.52 19.55
CA GLY A 45 -22.09 -3.43 19.69
C GLY A 45 -21.80 -4.73 20.41
N TYR A 46 -20.61 -4.87 21.02
CA TYR A 46 -20.24 -6.05 21.81
C TYR A 46 -20.46 -5.81 23.30
N THR A 47 -20.62 -6.88 24.09
CA THR A 47 -20.82 -6.78 25.54
C THR A 47 -19.57 -6.32 26.29
N GLY A 48 -18.38 -6.55 25.69
CA GLY A 48 -17.09 -6.17 26.25
C GLY A 48 -15.90 -6.51 25.35
N TYR A 49 -14.70 -6.15 25.80
CA TYR A 49 -13.48 -6.31 25.01
C TYR A 49 -13.15 -7.79 24.69
N ARG A 50 -13.43 -8.72 25.60
CA ARG A 50 -13.21 -10.16 25.37
C ARG A 50 -14.08 -10.69 24.24
N GLU A 51 -15.36 -10.38 24.24
CA GLU A 51 -16.26 -10.79 23.16
C GLU A 51 -15.82 -10.17 21.83
N PHE A 52 -15.45 -8.91 21.84
CA PHE A 52 -14.94 -8.23 20.65
C PHE A 52 -13.70 -8.94 20.08
N VAL A 53 -12.71 -9.30 20.91
CA VAL A 53 -11.51 -10.04 20.47
C VAL A 53 -11.87 -11.43 19.98
N TYR A 54 -12.74 -12.15 20.69
CA TYR A 54 -13.19 -13.47 20.28
C TYR A 54 -13.84 -13.44 18.89
N ARG A 55 -14.81 -12.53 18.70
CA ARG A 55 -15.47 -12.36 17.39
C ARG A 55 -14.54 -11.88 16.29
N TYR A 56 -13.57 -11.07 16.63
CA TYR A 56 -12.55 -10.62 15.71
C TYR A 56 -11.65 -11.79 15.25
N GLN A 57 -11.19 -12.62 16.16
CA GLN A 57 -10.41 -13.83 15.87
C GLN A 57 -11.25 -14.87 15.12
N GLU A 58 -12.50 -15.06 15.50
CA GLU A 58 -13.46 -15.91 14.79
C GLU A 58 -13.69 -15.40 13.36
N GLY A 59 -13.79 -14.09 13.16
CA GLY A 59 -13.90 -13.45 11.84
C GLY A 59 -12.65 -13.57 10.98
N LEU A 60 -11.47 -13.60 11.59
CA LEU A 60 -10.21 -13.89 10.88
C LEU A 60 -10.10 -15.37 10.48
N ASN A 61 -10.66 -16.26 11.31
CA ASN A 61 -10.67 -17.71 11.06
C ASN A 61 -11.96 -18.19 10.36
N ALA A 62 -13.01 -17.36 10.35
CA ALA A 62 -14.26 -17.69 9.70
C ALA A 62 -14.15 -17.39 8.20
N THR A 63 -14.05 -18.42 7.43
CA THR A 63 -14.65 -18.48 6.10
C THR A 63 -16.08 -17.96 6.25
N LEU A 64 -16.40 -16.82 5.64
CA LEU A 64 -17.74 -16.22 5.68
C LEU A 64 -18.80 -17.31 5.42
N PRO A 65 -19.71 -17.61 6.37
CA PRO A 65 -20.73 -18.64 6.15
C PRO A 65 -21.60 -18.22 4.97
N GLY A 66 -21.74 -19.07 3.97
CA GLY A 66 -22.54 -18.79 2.76
C GLY A 66 -21.78 -18.08 1.63
N THR A 67 -20.49 -17.84 1.76
CA THR A 67 -19.69 -17.31 0.65
C THR A 67 -19.46 -18.42 -0.37
N ASP A 68 -19.83 -18.17 -1.62
CA ASP A 68 -19.57 -19.05 -2.76
C ASP A 68 -18.08 -19.46 -2.78
N ASP A 69 -17.79 -20.72 -3.06
CA ASP A 69 -16.43 -21.25 -3.11
C ASP A 69 -15.54 -20.48 -4.11
N HIS A 70 -16.12 -19.93 -5.16
CA HIS A 70 -15.43 -19.04 -6.09
C HIS A 70 -14.95 -17.73 -5.44
N ILE A 71 -15.78 -17.13 -4.59
CA ILE A 71 -15.39 -15.90 -3.86
C ILE A 71 -14.26 -16.20 -2.88
N LYS A 72 -14.34 -17.32 -2.17
CA LYS A 72 -13.25 -17.77 -1.28
C LYS A 72 -11.94 -17.99 -2.03
N GLN A 73 -12.02 -18.63 -3.19
CA GLN A 73 -10.85 -18.87 -4.04
C GLN A 73 -10.21 -17.56 -4.50
N VAL A 74 -11.02 -16.57 -4.90
CA VAL A 74 -10.54 -15.24 -5.28
C VAL A 74 -9.86 -14.55 -4.09
N LEU A 75 -10.48 -14.55 -2.91
CA LEU A 75 -9.91 -13.95 -1.70
C LEU A 75 -8.58 -14.59 -1.30
N ASN A 76 -8.51 -15.93 -1.34
CA ASN A 76 -7.27 -16.67 -1.05
C ASN A 76 -6.16 -16.30 -2.05
N THR A 77 -6.50 -16.21 -3.33
CA THR A 77 -5.54 -15.81 -4.37
C THR A 77 -4.99 -14.40 -4.11
N TYR A 78 -5.83 -13.45 -3.74
CA TYR A 78 -5.38 -12.10 -3.37
C TYR A 78 -4.50 -12.10 -2.12
N GLN A 79 -4.87 -12.89 -1.11
CA GLN A 79 -4.06 -13.02 0.11
C GLN A 79 -2.68 -13.60 -0.18
N GLU A 80 -2.59 -14.65 -0.98
CA GLU A 80 -1.32 -15.24 -1.42
C GLU A 80 -0.46 -14.24 -2.21
N LEU A 81 -1.06 -13.47 -3.12
CA LEU A 81 -0.36 -12.44 -3.88
C LEU A 81 0.19 -11.32 -2.98
N LEU A 82 -0.59 -10.88 -2.00
CA LEU A 82 -0.16 -9.89 -1.02
C LEU A 82 0.99 -10.40 -0.16
N ASN A 83 0.88 -11.63 0.37
CA ASN A 83 1.93 -12.25 1.17
C ASN A 83 3.23 -12.41 0.36
N LYS A 84 3.11 -12.84 -0.90
CA LYS A 84 4.26 -12.96 -1.81
C LYS A 84 4.89 -11.59 -2.10
N SER A 85 4.08 -10.58 -2.35
CA SER A 85 4.58 -9.22 -2.59
C SER A 85 5.31 -8.67 -1.35
N TYR A 86 4.76 -8.92 -0.16
CA TYR A 86 5.40 -8.52 1.10
C TYR A 86 6.75 -9.21 1.32
N SER A 87 6.86 -10.50 1.02
CA SER A 87 8.12 -11.26 1.16
C SER A 87 9.22 -10.80 0.19
N LEU A 88 8.86 -10.12 -0.89
CA LEU A 88 9.80 -9.55 -1.86
C LEU A 88 10.24 -8.13 -1.52
N ALA A 89 9.61 -7.50 -0.52
CA ALA A 89 9.93 -6.13 -0.14
C ALA A 89 11.29 -6.06 0.59
N ASP A 90 12.26 -5.42 -0.05
CA ASP A 90 13.56 -5.13 0.54
C ASP A 90 13.57 -3.70 1.12
N ARG A 91 13.72 -3.60 2.44
CA ARG A 91 13.76 -2.32 3.16
C ARG A 91 14.84 -1.39 2.63
N ALA A 92 16.03 -1.91 2.39
CA ALA A 92 17.15 -1.10 1.92
C ALA A 92 16.90 -0.56 0.50
N GLN A 93 16.21 -1.35 -0.35
CA GLN A 93 15.79 -0.91 -1.67
C GLN A 93 14.72 0.18 -1.59
N ILE A 94 13.74 0.02 -0.70
CA ILE A 94 12.69 1.02 -0.47
C ILE A 94 13.30 2.34 0.01
N ASP A 95 14.21 2.30 0.97
CA ASP A 95 14.88 3.50 1.49
C ASP A 95 15.68 4.21 0.40
N ARG A 96 16.38 3.47 -0.49
CA ARG A 96 17.07 4.05 -1.67
C ARG A 96 16.10 4.71 -2.64
N ILE A 97 14.97 4.06 -2.93
CA ILE A 97 13.93 4.62 -3.80
C ILE A 97 13.36 5.91 -3.20
N CYS A 98 13.01 5.89 -1.92
CA CYS A 98 12.51 7.08 -1.21
C CYS A 98 13.52 8.22 -1.28
N HIS A 99 14.82 7.95 -1.06
CA HIS A 99 15.86 8.95 -1.16
C HIS A 99 15.95 9.56 -2.58
N ILE A 100 15.89 8.73 -3.62
CA ILE A 100 15.89 9.21 -5.01
C ILE A 100 14.67 10.10 -5.25
N LEU A 101 13.46 9.64 -4.89
CA LEU A 101 12.22 10.38 -5.16
C LEU A 101 12.15 11.73 -4.44
N THR A 102 12.75 11.84 -3.25
CA THR A 102 12.74 13.07 -2.45
C THR A 102 13.90 14.01 -2.78
N SER A 103 15.00 13.49 -3.36
CA SER A 103 16.18 14.30 -3.72
C SER A 103 16.12 14.88 -5.12
N LYS A 104 15.32 14.31 -6.02
CA LYS A 104 15.19 14.79 -7.40
C LYS A 104 14.16 15.91 -7.49
N ARG A 105 14.44 16.88 -8.35
CA ARG A 105 13.55 18.03 -8.58
C ARG A 105 12.21 17.61 -9.17
N ARG A 106 12.20 16.63 -10.07
CA ARG A 106 11.00 16.15 -10.74
C ARG A 106 11.06 14.65 -11.00
N VAL A 107 9.93 13.99 -10.80
CA VAL A 107 9.76 12.56 -11.03
C VAL A 107 8.79 12.38 -12.21
N TYR A 108 9.16 11.53 -13.16
CA TYR A 108 8.25 11.09 -14.23
C TYR A 108 7.89 9.63 -14.03
N VAL A 109 6.60 9.31 -14.15
CA VAL A 109 6.14 7.93 -14.08
C VAL A 109 5.46 7.56 -15.39
N TYR A 110 5.98 6.51 -16.04
CA TYR A 110 5.51 6.02 -17.33
C TYR A 110 4.69 4.75 -17.15
N GLY A 111 3.53 4.69 -17.81
CA GLY A 111 2.68 3.50 -17.84
C GLY A 111 1.66 3.60 -18.97
N LEU A 112 1.29 2.47 -19.56
CA LEU A 112 0.28 2.40 -20.62
C LEU A 112 -0.90 1.53 -20.21
N GLY A 113 -2.10 1.84 -20.70
CA GLY A 113 -3.31 1.11 -20.38
C GLY A 113 -3.58 1.07 -18.86
N SER A 114 -3.78 -0.10 -18.29
CA SER A 114 -3.98 -0.29 -16.84
C SER A 114 -2.78 0.16 -15.99
N SER A 115 -1.55 -0.03 -16.49
CA SER A 115 -0.35 0.51 -15.86
C SER A 115 -0.32 2.03 -15.89
N GLY A 116 -0.95 2.66 -16.88
CA GLY A 116 -1.14 4.11 -16.94
C GLY A 116 -2.07 4.62 -15.85
N LEU A 117 -3.15 3.89 -15.53
CA LEU A 117 -4.01 4.22 -14.40
C LEU A 117 -3.25 4.11 -13.07
N SER A 118 -2.41 3.10 -12.91
CA SER A 118 -1.54 2.96 -11.75
C SER A 118 -0.52 4.11 -11.64
N ALA A 119 0.00 4.59 -12.77
CA ALA A 119 0.90 5.75 -12.82
C ALA A 119 0.18 7.03 -12.37
N GLN A 120 -1.07 7.23 -12.80
CA GLN A 120 -1.89 8.38 -12.37
C GLN A 120 -2.23 8.32 -10.88
N GLU A 121 -2.59 7.15 -10.35
CA GLU A 121 -2.82 6.95 -8.92
C GLU A 121 -1.55 7.22 -8.11
N MET A 122 -0.41 6.74 -8.57
CA MET A 122 0.88 7.04 -7.96
C MET A 122 1.15 8.54 -7.93
N LYS A 123 0.92 9.25 -9.05
CA LYS A 123 1.05 10.71 -9.10
C LYS A 123 0.24 11.38 -8.00
N LEU A 124 -1.05 11.05 -7.87
CA LEU A 124 -1.92 11.68 -6.85
C LEU A 124 -1.40 11.45 -5.43
N ARG A 125 -1.00 10.23 -5.10
CA ARG A 125 -0.49 9.89 -3.76
C ARG A 125 0.82 10.56 -3.44
N PHE A 126 1.75 10.60 -4.38
CA PHE A 126 3.07 11.19 -4.18
C PHE A 126 3.02 12.74 -4.16
N MET A 127 2.11 13.35 -4.92
CA MET A 127 1.84 14.80 -4.80
C MET A 127 1.36 15.16 -3.39
N LEU A 128 0.51 14.35 -2.76
CA LEU A 128 0.10 14.55 -1.36
C LEU A 128 1.28 14.43 -0.37
N ALA A 129 2.32 13.69 -0.74
CA ALA A 129 3.56 13.58 0.02
C ALA A 129 4.59 14.69 -0.31
N GLY A 130 4.24 15.63 -1.19
CA GLY A 130 5.10 16.77 -1.56
C GLY A 130 6.11 16.47 -2.67
N VAL A 131 5.97 15.35 -3.41
CA VAL A 131 6.84 15.02 -4.54
C VAL A 131 6.32 15.69 -5.81
N ASP A 132 7.19 16.42 -6.54
CA ASP A 132 6.86 16.93 -7.88
C ASP A 132 6.92 15.79 -8.89
N ILE A 133 5.75 15.22 -9.19
CA ILE A 133 5.62 14.00 -10.00
C ILE A 133 4.62 14.17 -11.14
N GLU A 134 4.95 13.67 -12.32
CA GLU A 134 4.09 13.68 -13.50
C GLU A 134 3.91 12.26 -14.06
N ALA A 135 2.64 11.88 -14.30
CA ALA A 135 2.29 10.62 -14.93
C ALA A 135 2.14 10.80 -16.44
N ILE A 136 2.90 10.04 -17.22
CA ILE A 136 2.87 10.08 -18.68
C ILE A 136 2.35 8.74 -19.20
N THR A 137 1.14 8.78 -19.77
CA THR A 137 0.38 7.61 -20.21
C THR A 137 0.18 7.57 -21.74
N ASP A 138 0.72 8.55 -22.46
CA ASP A 138 0.69 8.64 -23.91
C ASP A 138 2.06 8.39 -24.51
N ILE A 139 2.12 7.58 -25.57
CA ILE A 139 3.37 7.15 -26.22
C ILE A 139 4.10 8.33 -26.86
N HIS A 140 3.37 9.26 -27.45
CA HIS A 140 3.99 10.41 -28.11
C HIS A 140 4.57 11.37 -27.08
N ILE A 141 3.85 11.59 -25.98
CA ILE A 141 4.32 12.42 -24.88
C ILE A 141 5.53 11.78 -24.21
N MET A 142 5.57 10.43 -24.03
CA MET A 142 6.76 9.73 -23.54
C MET A 142 8.01 10.03 -24.39
N LYS A 143 7.88 9.99 -25.71
CA LYS A 143 8.97 10.31 -26.64
C LYS A 143 9.42 11.78 -26.51
N MET A 144 8.47 12.69 -26.43
CA MET A 144 8.77 14.12 -26.28
C MET A 144 9.40 14.43 -24.93
N ASN A 145 8.97 13.75 -23.87
CA ASN A 145 9.49 13.93 -22.52
C ASN A 145 10.97 13.55 -22.39
N ALA A 146 11.46 12.64 -23.20
CA ALA A 146 12.89 12.25 -23.22
C ALA A 146 13.84 13.45 -23.42
N VAL A 147 13.39 14.51 -24.10
CA VAL A 147 14.15 15.75 -24.30
C VAL A 147 14.26 16.58 -23.00
N LEU A 148 13.28 16.47 -22.12
CA LEU A 148 13.22 17.22 -20.86
C LEU A 148 13.97 16.56 -19.72
N LEU A 149 14.39 15.30 -19.90
CA LEU A 149 15.12 14.53 -18.90
C LEU A 149 16.54 15.08 -18.69
N ASN A 150 16.94 15.17 -17.44
CA ASN A 150 18.29 15.55 -17.04
C ASN A 150 18.60 14.95 -15.67
N GLU A 151 19.81 15.12 -15.16
CA GLU A 151 20.28 14.57 -13.89
C GLU A 151 19.41 14.97 -12.67
N SER A 152 18.63 16.05 -12.74
CA SER A 152 17.73 16.46 -11.66
C SER A 152 16.38 15.72 -11.68
N CYS A 153 16.15 14.85 -12.66
CA CYS A 153 14.92 14.08 -12.82
C CYS A 153 15.11 12.64 -12.33
N ALA A 154 14.00 12.01 -11.91
CA ALA A 154 13.89 10.57 -11.74
C ALA A 154 12.81 10.02 -12.68
N ALA A 155 12.97 8.79 -13.13
CA ALA A 155 12.02 8.10 -14.00
C ALA A 155 11.59 6.76 -13.40
N ILE A 156 10.29 6.50 -13.40
CA ILE A 156 9.69 5.24 -12.96
C ILE A 156 8.91 4.65 -14.13
N GLY A 157 9.08 3.37 -14.41
CA GLY A 157 8.26 2.62 -15.37
C GLY A 157 7.37 1.62 -14.69
N ILE A 158 6.08 1.65 -15.01
CA ILE A 158 5.09 0.67 -14.56
C ILE A 158 4.68 -0.19 -15.76
N THR A 159 4.92 -1.49 -15.66
CA THR A 159 4.56 -2.47 -16.69
C THR A 159 4.30 -3.83 -16.05
N VAL A 160 3.24 -4.52 -16.46
CA VAL A 160 2.90 -5.86 -15.97
C VAL A 160 3.87 -6.91 -16.48
N SER A 161 4.23 -6.83 -17.78
CA SER A 161 5.10 -7.81 -18.43
C SER A 161 6.59 -7.52 -18.27
N GLY A 162 6.96 -6.30 -17.87
CA GLY A 162 8.34 -5.82 -17.91
C GLY A 162 8.89 -5.60 -19.33
N GLN A 163 8.06 -5.75 -20.37
CA GLN A 163 8.52 -5.78 -21.79
C GLN A 163 7.83 -4.74 -22.68
N THR A 164 7.13 -3.76 -22.10
CA THR A 164 6.47 -2.69 -22.89
C THR A 164 7.53 -1.80 -23.55
N PRO A 165 7.68 -1.86 -24.90
CA PRO A 165 8.84 -1.24 -25.57
C PRO A 165 8.93 0.27 -25.38
N GLU A 166 7.77 0.95 -25.31
CA GLU A 166 7.69 2.40 -25.13
C GLU A 166 8.20 2.82 -23.76
N VAL A 167 7.79 2.10 -22.70
CA VAL A 167 8.23 2.34 -21.33
C VAL A 167 9.73 2.06 -21.20
N LEU A 168 10.20 0.95 -21.79
CA LEU A 168 11.63 0.59 -21.76
C LEU A 168 12.49 1.63 -22.49
N ARG A 169 12.04 2.15 -23.64
CA ARG A 169 12.75 3.22 -24.35
C ARG A 169 12.79 4.52 -23.53
N ALA A 170 11.68 4.88 -22.88
CA ALA A 170 11.65 6.07 -22.02
C ALA A 170 12.60 5.95 -20.81
N LEU A 171 12.66 4.76 -20.19
CA LEU A 171 13.61 4.49 -19.11
C LEU A 171 15.06 4.44 -19.60
N GLY A 172 15.30 3.89 -20.79
CA GLY A 172 16.62 3.92 -21.44
C GLY A 172 17.13 5.34 -21.65
N ALA A 173 16.29 6.21 -22.21
CA ALA A 173 16.61 7.62 -22.39
C ALA A 173 16.86 8.36 -21.06
N ALA A 174 16.15 7.99 -20.00
CA ALA A 174 16.38 8.55 -18.67
C ALA A 174 17.72 8.10 -18.06
N LYS A 175 18.18 6.88 -18.37
CA LYS A 175 19.44 6.32 -17.87
C LYS A 175 20.66 6.95 -18.53
N GLU A 176 20.53 7.48 -19.74
CA GLU A 176 21.60 8.13 -20.50
C GLU A 176 21.86 9.58 -20.08
N LYS A 177 21.04 10.13 -19.20
CA LYS A 177 21.12 11.51 -18.67
C LYS A 177 21.62 11.53 -17.23
#